data_615dc6ce0d20ca55f86c75921b0264db
#
_entry.id   615dc6ce0d20ca55f86c75921b0264db
#
_cell.length_a   1.000
_cell.length_b   1.000
_cell.length_c   1.000
_cell.angle_alpha   90.00
_cell.angle_beta   90.00
_cell.angle_gamma   90.00
#
_symmetry.space_group_name_H-M   'P 1'
#
loop_
_entity.id
_entity.type
_entity.pdbx_description
1 polymer ?
#
loop_
_entity_poly.entity_id
_entity_poly.type
_entity_poly.pdbx_seq_one_letter_code
_entity_poly.pdbx_strand_id
1 'polypeptide(L)'
;MNSNNKNQIIRFDWAMKRLLRNKANFSVLEGLLTTLLGEKIIIQRLLESESNQEDEYDKYNRVDMLAENSKGELVLIEVQNNNEYAYFQRMLFGTSKLVTEYINRGESYDKVRKVYSVNIVYFSLGHGTDFVYHGKTEFRGIHTNDLLELTPFQKQTFKVDTVSQLYPEYYILKVNGFNQVAKSPLEEWIYYLNTGEIPSTATAPGLEEARERLKLDSMTKDELAAYYRHLDNIVILRDNINTEREEGRAEGIEEGINKGERKKAIEVARYLKSSGTSIELIIGATGLTKEEIERL
;
A
#
# COMPACT_ATOMS: atom_id res chain seq x y z
N MET A 1 30.39 22.13 0.22
CA MET A 1 29.85 21.02 1.03
C MET A 1 28.86 21.64 1.99
N ASN A 2 27.57 21.47 1.73
CA ASN A 2 26.51 22.16 2.46
C ASN A 2 26.36 21.62 3.86
N SER A 3 26.37 22.53 4.85
CA SER A 3 26.20 22.24 6.29
C SER A 3 24.82 21.71 6.70
N ASN A 4 23.92 21.45 5.75
CA ASN A 4 22.56 20.98 6.00
C ASN A 4 22.41 19.45 6.14
N ASN A 5 23.46 18.66 5.90
CA ASN A 5 23.35 17.19 5.90
C ASN A 5 23.48 16.54 7.27
N LYS A 6 23.83 17.25 8.33
CA LYS A 6 24.16 16.64 9.62
C LYS A 6 22.99 15.99 10.38
N ASN A 7 21.74 16.23 9.97
CA ASN A 7 20.56 15.68 10.65
C ASN A 7 19.57 14.97 9.69
N GLN A 8 19.96 14.74 8.43
CA GLN A 8 19.08 14.03 7.51
C GLN A 8 19.09 12.53 7.78
N ILE A 9 17.89 11.96 7.85
CA ILE A 9 17.66 10.55 8.11
C ILE A 9 17.33 9.86 6.79
N ILE A 10 17.80 8.64 6.62
CA ILE A 10 17.55 7.82 5.43
C ILE A 10 16.06 7.51 5.35
N ARG A 11 15.46 7.64 4.18
CA ARG A 11 14.07 7.21 3.96
C ARG A 11 13.89 5.72 4.30
N PHE A 12 12.73 5.39 4.83
CA PHE A 12 12.44 4.05 5.35
C PHE A 12 12.54 2.95 4.29
N ASP A 13 12.10 3.21 3.07
CA ASP A 13 12.20 2.26 1.94
C ASP A 13 13.66 1.88 1.63
N TRP A 14 14.57 2.84 1.71
CA TRP A 14 16.01 2.56 1.61
C TRP A 14 16.58 1.96 2.89
N ALA A 15 16.13 2.46 4.03
CA ALA A 15 16.55 1.97 5.35
C ALA A 15 16.24 0.48 5.52
N MET A 16 15.10 0.02 5.03
CA MET A 16 14.71 -1.39 5.05
C MET A 16 15.75 -2.28 4.35
N LYS A 17 16.24 -1.87 3.17
CA LYS A 17 17.33 -2.61 2.46
C LYS A 17 18.61 -2.67 3.29
N ARG A 18 18.92 -1.61 4.04
CA ARG A 18 20.10 -1.55 4.92
C ARG A 18 19.92 -2.40 6.17
N LEU A 19 18.73 -2.35 6.78
CA LEU A 19 18.39 -3.18 7.95
C LEU A 19 18.42 -4.68 7.60
N LEU A 20 17.99 -5.06 6.39
CA LEU A 20 18.09 -6.43 5.89
C LEU A 20 19.53 -6.93 5.81
N ARG A 21 20.49 -6.06 5.47
CA ARG A 21 21.91 -6.43 5.39
C ARG A 21 22.56 -6.61 6.76
N ASN A 22 22.05 -5.91 7.78
CA ASN A 22 22.60 -5.97 9.13
C ASN A 22 21.66 -6.73 10.07
N LYS A 23 21.73 -8.08 9.99
CA LYS A 23 20.89 -9.04 10.74
C LYS A 23 20.95 -8.91 12.28
N ALA A 24 21.77 -8.00 12.80
CA ALA A 24 22.00 -7.87 14.25
C ALA A 24 21.10 -6.86 14.96
N ASN A 25 20.25 -6.11 14.24
CA ASN A 25 19.54 -5.01 14.86
C ASN A 25 18.18 -4.69 14.24
N PHE A 26 17.15 -5.23 14.85
CA PHE A 26 15.77 -5.08 14.43
C PHE A 26 15.00 -4.00 15.20
N SER A 27 15.64 -3.26 16.12
CA SER A 27 14.95 -2.34 17.04
C SER A 27 14.07 -1.29 16.34
N VAL A 28 14.50 -0.79 15.18
CA VAL A 28 13.72 0.15 14.36
C VAL A 28 12.43 -0.52 13.86
N LEU A 29 12.56 -1.73 13.31
CA LEU A 29 11.45 -2.49 12.78
C LEU A 29 10.51 -2.98 13.89
N GLU A 30 11.07 -3.47 14.99
CA GLU A 30 10.32 -3.87 16.18
C GLU A 30 9.52 -2.70 16.75
N GLY A 31 10.07 -1.49 16.72
CA GLY A 31 9.38 -0.26 17.15
C GLY A 31 8.17 0.07 16.28
N LEU A 32 8.33 0.01 14.95
CA LEU A 32 7.22 0.20 14.01
C LEU A 32 6.12 -0.87 14.25
N LEU A 33 6.51 -2.14 14.29
CA LEU A 33 5.56 -3.24 14.47
C LEU A 33 4.88 -3.20 15.83
N THR A 34 5.62 -2.88 16.90
CA THR A 34 5.05 -2.73 18.25
C THR A 34 3.99 -1.62 18.27
N THR A 35 4.28 -0.49 17.63
CA THR A 35 3.35 0.63 17.54
C THR A 35 2.11 0.28 16.69
N LEU A 36 2.31 -0.41 15.57
CA LEU A 36 1.25 -0.75 14.63
C LEU A 36 0.32 -1.84 15.16
N LEU A 37 0.90 -2.90 15.75
CA LEU A 37 0.14 -4.06 16.25
C LEU A 37 -0.42 -3.84 17.67
N GLY A 38 0.04 -2.80 18.37
CA GLY A 38 -0.41 -2.49 19.73
C GLY A 38 0.10 -3.44 20.80
N GLU A 39 1.08 -4.29 20.48
CA GLU A 39 1.74 -5.22 21.40
C GLU A 39 3.24 -5.26 21.13
N LYS A 40 4.03 -5.61 22.15
CA LYS A 40 5.49 -5.70 22.01
C LYS A 40 5.88 -6.80 21.04
N ILE A 41 6.50 -6.42 19.93
CA ILE A 41 7.03 -7.32 18.92
C ILE A 41 8.55 -7.42 19.07
N ILE A 42 9.05 -8.66 19.08
CA ILE A 42 10.47 -8.99 19.07
C ILE A 42 10.72 -9.88 17.87
N ILE A 43 11.62 -9.47 16.97
CA ILE A 43 11.98 -10.24 15.79
C ILE A 43 13.07 -11.23 16.18
N GLN A 44 12.82 -12.51 15.96
CA GLN A 44 13.81 -13.56 16.18
C GLN A 44 14.78 -13.68 15.00
N ARG A 45 14.23 -13.65 13.79
CA ARG A 45 15.01 -13.80 12.57
C ARG A 45 14.31 -13.24 11.35
N LEU A 46 15.08 -12.89 10.35
CA LEU A 46 14.60 -12.68 9.00
C LEU A 46 14.59 -14.00 8.26
N LEU A 47 13.53 -14.22 7.49
CA LEU A 47 13.35 -15.40 6.67
C LEU A 47 13.63 -15.03 5.21
N GLU A 48 14.17 -15.99 4.46
CA GLU A 48 14.25 -15.85 3.01
C GLU A 48 12.89 -16.20 2.42
N SER A 49 12.37 -15.32 1.56
CA SER A 49 11.18 -15.62 0.78
C SER A 49 11.57 -15.78 -0.69
N GLU A 50 10.90 -16.66 -1.43
CA GLU A 50 11.14 -16.82 -2.87
C GLU A 50 10.85 -15.54 -3.66
N SER A 51 10.10 -14.60 -3.09
CA SER A 51 9.89 -13.27 -3.66
C SER A 51 11.15 -12.40 -3.61
N ASN A 52 12.19 -12.80 -2.88
CA ASN A 52 13.51 -12.15 -2.87
C ASN A 52 14.40 -12.55 -4.06
N GLN A 53 13.98 -13.44 -4.95
CA GLN A 53 14.66 -13.70 -6.21
C GLN A 53 14.35 -12.54 -7.18
N GLU A 54 15.31 -11.64 -7.23
CA GLU A 54 15.25 -10.37 -7.94
C GLU A 54 15.39 -10.55 -9.45
N ASP A 55 14.36 -10.15 -10.20
CA ASP A 55 14.57 -9.66 -11.56
C ASP A 55 15.26 -8.29 -11.50
N GLU A 56 16.27 -8.09 -12.32
CA GLU A 56 17.18 -6.93 -12.29
C GLU A 56 16.46 -5.58 -12.52
N TYR A 57 15.26 -5.60 -13.12
CA TYR A 57 14.41 -4.45 -13.39
C TYR A 57 13.49 -4.02 -12.23
N ASP A 58 13.14 -4.93 -11.31
CA ASP A 58 12.25 -4.66 -10.17
C ASP A 58 12.98 -4.15 -8.91
N LYS A 59 14.31 -4.09 -8.96
CA LYS A 59 15.19 -3.79 -7.81
C LYS A 59 14.97 -2.45 -7.12
N TYR A 60 14.36 -1.49 -7.80
CA TYR A 60 14.28 -0.10 -7.31
C TYR A 60 12.96 0.26 -6.65
N ASN A 61 11.90 -0.51 -6.87
CA ASN A 61 10.54 -0.10 -6.56
C ASN A 61 9.87 -0.90 -5.44
N ARG A 62 10.50 -1.99 -5.00
CA ARG A 62 9.89 -2.96 -4.09
C ARG A 62 10.86 -3.41 -3.02
N VAL A 63 10.41 -3.41 -1.78
CA VAL A 63 11.15 -3.99 -0.64
C VAL A 63 10.19 -4.90 0.10
N ASP A 64 10.44 -6.19 0.00
CA ASP A 64 9.69 -7.21 0.74
C ASP A 64 10.59 -7.76 1.84
N MET A 65 10.08 -7.80 3.06
CA MET A 65 10.77 -8.40 4.20
C MET A 65 9.85 -9.41 4.85
N LEU A 66 10.36 -10.62 5.07
CA LEU A 66 9.68 -11.62 5.87
C LEU A 66 10.46 -11.83 7.17
N ALA A 67 9.78 -11.69 8.29
CA ALA A 67 10.32 -11.89 9.61
C ALA A 67 9.50 -12.92 10.40
N GLU A 68 10.15 -13.55 11.36
CA GLU A 68 9.52 -14.37 12.39
C GLU A 68 9.68 -13.68 13.73
N ASN A 69 8.59 -13.47 14.47
CA ASN A 69 8.62 -12.91 15.80
C ASN A 69 8.83 -13.97 16.90
N SER A 70 8.96 -13.53 18.14
CA SER A 70 9.18 -14.40 19.31
C SER A 70 8.04 -15.37 19.61
N LYS A 71 6.85 -15.14 19.05
CA LYS A 71 5.69 -16.05 19.15
C LYS A 71 5.66 -17.09 18.02
N GLY A 72 6.61 -17.03 17.08
CA GLY A 72 6.63 -17.88 15.88
C GLY A 72 5.68 -17.41 14.79
N GLU A 73 5.11 -16.21 14.88
CA GLU A 73 4.23 -15.63 13.87
C GLU A 73 5.06 -15.02 12.74
N LEU A 74 4.49 -15.01 11.54
CA LEU A 74 5.13 -14.46 10.34
C LEU A 74 4.70 -13.00 10.15
N VAL A 75 5.65 -12.14 9.84
CA VAL A 75 5.41 -10.72 9.53
C VAL A 75 5.98 -10.45 8.16
N LEU A 76 5.10 -10.25 7.18
CA LEU A 76 5.45 -9.81 5.83
C LEU A 76 5.33 -8.29 5.78
N ILE A 77 6.40 -7.61 5.40
CA ILE A 77 6.40 -6.16 5.23
C ILE A 77 6.73 -5.85 3.79
N GLU A 78 5.80 -5.22 3.11
CA GLU A 78 5.97 -4.74 1.74
C GLU A 78 6.05 -3.21 1.74
N VAL A 79 7.03 -2.66 1.02
CA VAL A 79 7.16 -1.23 0.78
C VAL A 79 7.07 -0.99 -0.72
N GLN A 80 5.99 -0.35 -1.16
CA GLN A 80 5.68 -0.18 -2.58
C GLN A 80 5.54 1.29 -2.94
N ASN A 81 6.39 1.74 -3.87
CA ASN A 81 6.39 3.12 -4.36
C ASN A 81 5.48 3.30 -5.58
N ASN A 82 5.32 2.29 -6.41
CA ASN A 82 4.57 2.35 -7.66
C ASN A 82 3.13 1.89 -7.49
N ASN A 83 2.22 2.55 -8.20
CA ASN A 83 0.84 2.11 -8.27
C ASN A 83 0.74 0.76 -9.01
N GLU A 84 0.07 -0.19 -8.37
CA GLU A 84 -0.18 -1.52 -8.93
C GLU A 84 -1.69 -1.78 -8.93
N TYR A 85 -2.25 -2.01 -10.13
CA TYR A 85 -3.69 -2.18 -10.32
C TYR A 85 -4.27 -3.32 -9.45
N ALA A 86 -3.54 -4.44 -9.36
CA ALA A 86 -4.00 -5.64 -8.65
C ALA A 86 -3.38 -5.77 -7.24
N TYR A 87 -3.09 -4.64 -6.57
CA TYR A 87 -2.35 -4.68 -5.31
C TYR A 87 -3.08 -5.43 -4.18
N PHE A 88 -4.40 -5.34 -4.09
CA PHE A 88 -5.17 -6.12 -3.11
C PHE A 88 -5.06 -7.63 -3.35
N GLN A 89 -5.12 -8.06 -4.62
CA GLN A 89 -4.95 -9.46 -4.98
C GLN A 89 -3.52 -9.95 -4.69
N ARG A 90 -2.54 -9.08 -4.89
CA ARG A 90 -1.15 -9.36 -4.55
C ARG A 90 -0.95 -9.56 -3.05
N MET A 91 -1.51 -8.70 -2.20
CA MET A 91 -1.49 -8.87 -0.75
C MET A 91 -2.08 -10.23 -0.34
N LEU A 92 -3.23 -10.60 -0.90
CA LEU A 92 -3.85 -11.90 -0.68
C LEU A 92 -2.98 -13.06 -1.15
N PHE A 93 -2.39 -12.94 -2.36
CA PHE A 93 -1.50 -13.98 -2.90
C PHE A 93 -0.26 -14.17 -2.02
N GLY A 94 0.41 -13.07 -1.61
CA GLY A 94 1.59 -13.11 -0.75
C GLY A 94 1.34 -13.81 0.59
N THR A 95 0.23 -13.46 1.26
CA THR A 95 -0.14 -14.12 2.53
C THR A 95 -0.52 -15.58 2.34
N SER A 96 -1.25 -15.91 1.28
CA SER A 96 -1.64 -17.29 0.96
C SER A 96 -0.43 -18.17 0.66
N LYS A 97 0.56 -17.63 -0.06
CA LYS A 97 1.82 -18.30 -0.34
C LYS A 97 2.57 -18.63 0.97
N LEU A 98 2.67 -17.66 1.89
CA LEU A 98 3.31 -17.89 3.19
C LEU A 98 2.59 -18.95 4.01
N VAL A 99 1.26 -18.94 4.05
CA VAL A 99 0.47 -19.97 4.75
C VAL A 99 0.81 -21.36 4.23
N THR A 100 0.98 -21.52 2.91
CA THR A 100 1.29 -22.83 2.30
C THR A 100 2.77 -23.19 2.34
N GLU A 101 3.68 -22.21 2.31
CA GLU A 101 5.13 -22.43 2.34
C GLU A 101 5.63 -22.87 3.72
N TYR A 102 5.00 -22.34 4.78
CA TYR A 102 5.40 -22.60 6.17
C TYR A 102 4.58 -23.67 6.88
N ILE A 103 3.86 -24.51 6.13
CA ILE A 103 3.28 -25.77 6.60
C ILE A 103 3.86 -26.92 5.79
N ASN A 104 4.43 -27.94 6.45
CA ASN A 104 4.97 -29.08 5.72
C ASN A 104 3.87 -30.01 5.25
N ARG A 105 4.12 -30.70 4.14
CA ARG A 105 3.17 -31.67 3.59
C ARG A 105 2.94 -32.81 4.59
N GLY A 106 1.68 -33.00 4.98
CA GLY A 106 1.27 -34.02 5.96
C GLY A 106 1.26 -33.55 7.41
N GLU A 107 1.64 -32.30 7.70
CA GLU A 107 1.42 -31.69 9.01
C GLU A 107 -0.06 -31.41 9.26
N SER A 108 -0.43 -31.39 10.54
CA SER A 108 -1.77 -31.03 10.98
C SER A 108 -2.03 -29.52 10.79
N TYR A 109 -3.26 -29.14 10.45
CA TYR A 109 -3.65 -27.74 10.20
C TYR A 109 -3.50 -26.82 11.41
N ASP A 110 -3.35 -27.33 12.62
CA ASP A 110 -3.01 -26.54 13.82
C ASP A 110 -1.59 -25.92 13.75
N LYS A 111 -0.77 -26.36 12.77
CA LYS A 111 0.56 -25.81 12.49
C LYS A 111 0.55 -24.63 11.52
N VAL A 112 -0.61 -24.28 10.96
CA VAL A 112 -0.75 -23.05 10.17
C VAL A 112 -0.38 -21.84 11.04
N ARG A 113 0.59 -21.06 10.58
CA ARG A 113 1.13 -19.94 11.35
C ARG A 113 0.34 -18.67 11.10
N LYS A 114 0.18 -17.86 12.13
CA LYS A 114 -0.34 -16.50 12.01
C LYS A 114 0.54 -15.69 11.06
N VAL A 115 -0.08 -14.90 10.16
CA VAL A 115 0.60 -13.99 9.26
C VAL A 115 0.07 -12.58 9.46
N TYR A 116 0.97 -11.64 9.70
CA TYR A 116 0.71 -10.21 9.60
C TYR A 116 1.28 -9.69 8.28
N SER A 117 0.43 -9.06 7.45
CA SER A 117 0.82 -8.42 6.21
C SER A 117 0.79 -6.91 6.40
N VAL A 118 1.95 -6.29 6.46
CA VAL A 118 2.14 -4.84 6.63
C VAL A 118 2.53 -4.23 5.29
N ASN A 119 1.66 -3.39 4.74
CA ASN A 119 1.77 -2.85 3.40
C ASN A 119 1.94 -1.32 3.47
N ILE A 120 3.14 -0.85 3.21
CA ILE A 120 3.49 0.57 3.21
C ILE A 120 3.44 1.06 1.77
N VAL A 121 2.43 1.86 1.41
CA VAL A 121 2.20 2.29 0.04
C VAL A 121 2.35 3.81 -0.12
N TYR A 122 3.11 4.21 -1.13
CA TYR A 122 3.39 5.59 -1.50
C TYR A 122 2.53 6.07 -2.69
N PHE A 123 1.40 5.41 -2.93
CA PHE A 123 0.44 5.76 -3.98
C PHE A 123 -1.00 5.73 -3.43
N SER A 124 -1.95 6.22 -4.23
CA SER A 124 -3.37 6.19 -3.87
C SER A 124 -3.93 4.78 -4.06
N LEU A 125 -4.21 4.08 -2.96
CA LEU A 125 -4.81 2.74 -2.96
C LEU A 125 -6.26 2.83 -2.46
N GLY A 126 -7.20 2.55 -3.35
CA GLY A 126 -8.63 2.58 -3.03
C GLY A 126 -9.16 3.95 -2.59
N HIS A 127 -10.42 4.00 -2.21
CA HIS A 127 -11.08 5.20 -1.66
C HIS A 127 -11.22 5.07 -0.15
N GLY A 128 -11.01 6.17 0.56
CA GLY A 128 -11.12 6.25 2.01
C GLY A 128 -10.34 7.45 2.54
N THR A 129 -10.74 7.95 3.71
CA THR A 129 -10.22 9.19 4.31
C THR A 129 -9.07 8.96 5.29
N ASP A 130 -8.90 7.72 5.76
CA ASP A 130 -7.83 7.36 6.70
C ASP A 130 -6.52 7.05 5.96
N PHE A 131 -5.42 7.12 6.66
CA PHE A 131 -4.08 6.77 6.19
C PHE A 131 -3.61 5.40 6.71
N VAL A 132 -4.30 4.80 7.70
CA VAL A 132 -4.05 3.43 8.17
C VAL A 132 -5.34 2.62 8.14
N TYR A 133 -5.30 1.45 7.50
CA TYR A 133 -6.39 0.51 7.45
C TYR A 133 -5.96 -0.83 8.02
N HIS A 134 -6.82 -1.40 8.85
CA HIS A 134 -6.64 -2.73 9.44
C HIS A 134 -7.72 -3.68 8.93
N GLY A 135 -7.30 -4.77 8.30
CA GLY A 135 -8.16 -5.85 7.80
C GLY A 135 -7.98 -7.12 8.61
N LYS A 136 -9.07 -7.67 9.13
CA LYS A 136 -9.11 -8.96 9.83
C LYS A 136 -10.33 -9.76 9.41
N THR A 137 -10.26 -11.08 9.57
CA THR A 137 -11.37 -11.99 9.25
C THR A 137 -12.28 -12.16 10.46
N GLU A 138 -13.58 -11.91 10.28
CA GLU A 138 -14.63 -12.17 11.26
C GLU A 138 -15.74 -13.00 10.61
N PHE A 139 -16.32 -13.91 11.37
CA PHE A 139 -17.48 -14.70 10.96
C PHE A 139 -18.71 -14.24 11.74
N ARG A 140 -19.70 -13.71 11.03
CA ARG A 140 -20.93 -13.20 11.62
C ARG A 140 -22.13 -14.03 11.21
N GLY A 141 -23.00 -14.32 12.16
CA GLY A 141 -24.27 -15.01 11.93
C GLY A 141 -25.12 -14.23 10.92
N ILE A 142 -25.58 -14.89 9.85
CA ILE A 142 -26.39 -14.24 8.82
C ILE A 142 -27.73 -13.73 9.37
N HIS A 143 -28.29 -14.45 10.33
CA HIS A 143 -29.61 -14.13 10.90
C HIS A 143 -29.56 -13.27 12.17
N THR A 144 -28.52 -13.46 12.98
CA THR A 144 -28.42 -12.88 14.34
C THR A 144 -27.37 -11.79 14.44
N ASN A 145 -26.47 -11.71 13.45
CA ASN A 145 -25.31 -10.80 13.42
C ASN A 145 -24.34 -10.97 14.61
N ASP A 146 -24.47 -12.06 15.39
CA ASP A 146 -23.52 -12.42 16.43
C ASP A 146 -22.17 -12.81 15.84
N LEU A 147 -21.11 -12.69 16.63
CA LEU A 147 -19.77 -13.09 16.25
C LEU A 147 -19.56 -14.58 16.58
N LEU A 148 -19.07 -15.37 15.61
CA LEU A 148 -18.68 -16.75 15.88
C LEU A 148 -17.41 -16.78 16.74
N GLU A 149 -17.53 -17.31 17.94
CA GLU A 149 -16.46 -17.39 18.92
C GLU A 149 -15.83 -18.79 18.99
N LEU A 150 -14.57 -18.85 19.46
CA LEU A 150 -13.91 -20.09 19.79
C LEU A 150 -14.50 -20.70 21.08
N THR A 151 -14.64 -22.03 21.11
CA THR A 151 -14.96 -22.73 22.33
C THR A 151 -13.82 -22.63 23.36
N PRO A 152 -14.07 -22.82 24.67
CA PRO A 152 -13.00 -22.83 25.68
C PRO A 152 -11.88 -23.83 25.36
N PHE A 153 -12.22 -25.00 24.83
CA PHE A 153 -11.25 -26.00 24.38
C PHE A 153 -10.37 -25.50 23.24
N GLN A 154 -10.97 -24.84 22.22
CA GLN A 154 -10.21 -24.27 21.09
C GLN A 154 -9.30 -23.12 21.55
N LYS A 155 -9.78 -22.22 22.43
CA LYS A 155 -8.96 -21.14 23.01
C LYS A 155 -7.73 -21.69 23.74
N GLN A 156 -7.93 -22.73 24.55
CA GLN A 156 -6.83 -23.38 25.26
C GLN A 156 -5.86 -24.10 24.30
N THR A 157 -6.37 -24.80 23.30
CA THR A 157 -5.57 -25.59 22.35
C THR A 157 -4.75 -24.70 21.44
N PHE A 158 -5.38 -23.67 20.87
CA PHE A 158 -4.72 -22.77 19.90
C PHE A 158 -4.01 -21.58 20.57
N LYS A 159 -4.22 -21.38 21.87
CA LYS A 159 -3.65 -20.27 22.65
C LYS A 159 -4.01 -18.88 22.08
N VAL A 160 -5.23 -18.74 21.61
CA VAL A 160 -5.80 -17.51 21.07
C VAL A 160 -7.21 -17.29 21.62
N ASP A 161 -7.65 -16.03 21.68
CA ASP A 161 -8.94 -15.66 22.26
C ASP A 161 -10.06 -15.58 21.23
N THR A 162 -9.72 -15.26 19.99
CA THR A 162 -10.68 -15.01 18.91
C THR A 162 -10.34 -15.78 17.64
N VAL A 163 -11.35 -16.04 16.80
CA VAL A 163 -11.18 -16.68 15.49
C VAL A 163 -10.26 -15.85 14.58
N SER A 164 -10.36 -14.53 14.64
CA SER A 164 -9.54 -13.63 13.79
C SER A 164 -8.05 -13.80 14.03
N GLN A 165 -7.61 -14.17 15.23
CA GLN A 165 -6.20 -14.40 15.53
C GLN A 165 -5.60 -15.63 14.82
N LEU A 166 -6.44 -16.54 14.29
CA LEU A 166 -5.99 -17.68 13.48
C LEU A 166 -5.78 -17.32 12.00
N TYR A 167 -6.37 -16.21 11.54
CA TYR A 167 -6.36 -15.79 10.15
C TYR A 167 -5.29 -14.71 9.89
N PRO A 168 -4.81 -14.55 8.65
CA PRO A 168 -3.98 -13.42 8.30
C PRO A 168 -4.63 -12.08 8.67
N GLU A 169 -3.82 -11.14 9.13
CA GLU A 169 -4.23 -9.75 9.34
C GLU A 169 -3.44 -8.84 8.41
N TYR A 170 -4.14 -7.83 7.88
CA TYR A 170 -3.60 -6.90 6.89
C TYR A 170 -3.57 -5.49 7.47
N TYR A 171 -2.43 -4.84 7.36
CA TYR A 171 -2.26 -3.43 7.67
C TYR A 171 -1.84 -2.70 6.39
N ILE A 172 -2.56 -1.63 6.04
CA ILE A 172 -2.25 -0.79 4.89
C ILE A 172 -1.96 0.61 5.40
N LEU A 173 -0.74 1.08 5.17
CA LEU A 173 -0.27 2.41 5.54
C LEU A 173 -0.17 3.24 4.25
N LYS A 174 -1.16 4.14 4.03
CA LYS A 174 -1.21 5.06 2.87
C LYS A 174 -0.42 6.31 3.20
N VAL A 175 0.88 6.24 3.06
CA VAL A 175 1.83 7.26 3.56
C VAL A 175 1.59 8.63 2.94
N ASN A 176 1.32 8.71 1.63
CA ASN A 176 1.11 9.97 0.92
C ASN A 176 -0.14 10.76 1.38
N GLY A 177 -1.06 10.11 2.10
CA GLY A 177 -2.27 10.75 2.61
C GLY A 177 -2.06 11.56 3.89
N PHE A 178 -0.92 11.40 4.55
CA PHE A 178 -0.66 12.05 5.83
C PHE A 178 -0.03 13.44 5.64
N ASN A 179 -0.78 14.49 5.97
CA ASN A 179 -0.38 15.89 5.88
C ASN A 179 -0.59 16.68 7.17
N GLN A 180 -0.73 15.97 8.30
CA GLN A 180 -1.09 16.54 9.60
C GLN A 180 0.11 16.53 10.55
N VAL A 181 -0.02 17.25 11.66
CA VAL A 181 0.92 17.16 12.78
C VAL A 181 0.66 15.83 13.49
N ALA A 182 1.70 15.02 13.68
CA ALA A 182 1.59 13.75 14.40
C ALA A 182 1.17 13.97 15.86
N LYS A 183 0.13 13.26 16.31
CA LYS A 183 -0.46 13.35 17.66
C LYS A 183 -0.39 12.02 18.41
N SER A 184 0.02 10.96 17.76
CA SER A 184 0.14 9.62 18.34
C SER A 184 1.43 8.95 17.86
N PRO A 185 1.94 7.95 18.58
CA PRO A 185 3.12 7.17 18.14
C PRO A 185 3.01 6.63 16.73
N LEU A 186 1.81 6.18 16.31
CA LEU A 186 1.59 5.67 14.96
C LEU A 186 1.70 6.79 13.91
N GLU A 187 1.16 7.97 14.21
CA GLU A 187 1.26 9.13 13.32
C GLU A 187 2.70 9.66 13.23
N GLU A 188 3.51 9.54 14.29
CA GLU A 188 4.95 9.86 14.24
C GLU A 188 5.69 8.93 13.26
N TRP A 189 5.35 7.64 13.24
CA TRP A 189 5.86 6.69 12.27
C TRP A 189 5.42 7.04 10.85
N ILE A 190 4.13 7.35 10.63
CA ILE A 190 3.62 7.74 9.30
C ILE A 190 4.29 9.04 8.83
N TYR A 191 4.49 10.01 9.71
CA TYR A 191 5.22 11.23 9.41
C TYR A 191 6.66 10.92 8.93
N TYR A 192 7.39 10.09 9.66
CA TYR A 192 8.73 9.66 9.26
C TYR A 192 8.73 8.91 7.91
N LEU A 193 7.80 7.99 7.71
CA LEU A 193 7.66 7.26 6.46
C LEU A 193 7.42 8.21 5.27
N ASN A 194 6.62 9.26 5.47
CA ASN A 194 6.27 10.22 4.42
C ASN A 194 7.41 11.22 4.13
N THR A 195 7.99 11.80 5.15
CA THR A 195 8.92 12.93 5.02
C THR A 195 10.39 12.53 5.05
N GLY A 196 10.73 11.39 5.67
CA GLY A 196 12.09 11.02 6.03
C GLY A 196 12.63 11.79 7.25
N GLU A 197 11.78 12.55 7.96
CA GLU A 197 12.18 13.36 9.12
C GLU A 197 11.59 12.76 10.41
N ILE A 198 12.36 12.80 11.50
CA ILE A 198 11.89 12.40 12.83
C ILE A 198 11.96 13.63 13.74
N PRO A 199 10.80 14.18 14.17
CA PRO A 199 10.75 15.30 15.10
C PRO A 199 11.53 15.01 16.39
N SER A 200 12.22 16.00 16.95
CA SER A 200 12.96 15.84 18.21
C SER A 200 12.07 15.46 19.39
N THR A 201 10.78 15.71 19.27
CA THR A 201 9.74 15.39 20.27
C THR A 201 9.12 14.03 20.07
N ALA A 202 9.52 13.27 19.05
CA ALA A 202 8.94 11.95 18.78
C ALA A 202 9.23 10.97 19.91
N THR A 203 8.19 10.23 20.30
CA THR A 203 8.19 9.30 21.43
C THR A 203 7.90 7.86 21.03
N ALA A 204 7.54 7.62 19.76
CA ALA A 204 7.22 6.28 19.27
C ALA A 204 8.40 5.33 19.42
N PRO A 205 8.17 4.10 19.92
CA PRO A 205 9.21 3.08 19.98
C PRO A 205 9.94 2.92 18.64
N GLY A 206 11.27 2.80 18.67
CA GLY A 206 12.12 2.60 17.50
C GLY A 206 12.50 3.86 16.72
N LEU A 207 11.83 5.00 16.92
CA LEU A 207 12.17 6.24 16.19
C LEU A 207 13.47 6.88 16.71
N GLU A 208 13.80 6.74 17.99
CA GLU A 208 15.10 7.21 18.50
C GLU A 208 16.24 6.39 17.89
N GLU A 209 16.10 5.08 17.87
CA GLU A 209 17.05 4.18 17.21
C GLU A 209 17.17 4.48 15.71
N ALA A 210 16.04 4.80 15.05
CA ALA A 210 16.04 5.22 13.66
C ALA A 210 16.84 6.53 13.48
N ARG A 211 16.64 7.50 14.35
CA ARG A 211 17.36 8.79 14.34
C ARG A 211 18.87 8.60 14.50
N GLU A 212 19.30 7.67 15.35
CA GLU A 212 20.72 7.43 15.58
C GLU A 212 21.39 6.63 14.45
N ARG A 213 20.69 5.62 13.91
CA ARG A 213 21.28 4.61 13.02
C ARG A 213 21.10 4.88 11.53
N LEU A 214 20.08 5.66 11.18
CA LEU A 214 19.72 5.95 9.80
C LEU A 214 20.20 7.33 9.35
N LYS A 215 21.22 7.88 10.00
CA LYS A 215 21.84 9.14 9.59
C LYS A 215 22.57 8.99 8.27
N LEU A 216 22.41 9.94 7.37
CA LEU A 216 23.10 9.97 6.08
C LEU A 216 24.62 10.02 6.22
N ASP A 217 25.12 10.69 7.26
CA ASP A 217 26.56 10.82 7.53
C ASP A 217 27.22 9.49 7.97
N SER A 218 26.42 8.48 8.32
CA SER A 218 26.89 7.12 8.61
C SER A 218 27.08 6.26 7.36
N MET A 219 26.73 6.77 6.16
CA MET A 219 26.89 6.06 4.90
C MET A 219 28.29 6.22 4.32
N THR A 220 28.76 5.18 3.64
CA THR A 220 29.93 5.27 2.77
C THR A 220 29.60 6.15 1.55
N LYS A 221 30.64 6.62 0.83
CA LYS A 221 30.43 7.43 -0.38
C LYS A 221 29.62 6.68 -1.46
N ASP A 222 29.84 5.38 -1.59
CA ASP A 222 29.14 4.56 -2.59
C ASP A 222 27.67 4.33 -2.19
N GLU A 223 27.40 4.07 -0.90
CA GLU A 223 26.02 3.98 -0.38
C GLU A 223 25.27 5.29 -0.53
N LEU A 224 25.93 6.43 -0.24
CA LEU A 224 25.34 7.74 -0.39
C LEU A 224 25.01 8.05 -1.85
N ALA A 225 25.92 7.72 -2.78
CA ALA A 225 25.67 7.88 -4.22
C ALA A 225 24.53 6.99 -4.71
N ALA A 226 24.42 5.76 -4.20
CA ALA A 226 23.32 4.85 -4.50
C ALA A 226 21.99 5.37 -3.92
N TYR A 227 22.01 5.92 -2.70
CA TYR A 227 20.84 6.53 -2.07
C TYR A 227 20.32 7.74 -2.86
N TYR A 228 21.20 8.64 -3.30
CA TYR A 228 20.77 9.79 -4.13
C TYR A 228 20.20 9.35 -5.47
N ARG A 229 20.79 8.37 -6.15
CA ARG A 229 20.18 7.78 -7.36
C ARG A 229 18.79 7.19 -7.10
N HIS A 230 18.58 6.56 -5.95
CA HIS A 230 17.27 6.06 -5.56
C HIS A 230 16.25 7.19 -5.36
N LEU A 231 16.64 8.29 -4.71
CA LEU A 231 15.78 9.47 -4.55
C LEU A 231 15.41 10.09 -5.92
N ASP A 232 16.40 10.24 -6.82
CA ASP A 232 16.17 10.76 -8.18
C ASP A 232 15.19 9.87 -8.94
N ASN A 233 15.32 8.55 -8.84
CA ASN A 233 14.40 7.60 -9.46
C ASN A 233 12.98 7.73 -8.91
N ILE A 234 12.81 7.93 -7.60
CA ILE A 234 11.49 8.14 -6.99
C ILE A 234 10.84 9.44 -7.51
N VAL A 235 11.62 10.52 -7.67
CA VAL A 235 11.13 11.79 -8.23
C VAL A 235 10.67 11.58 -9.66
N ILE A 236 11.52 10.98 -10.51
CA ILE A 236 11.19 10.70 -11.92
C ILE A 236 9.93 9.84 -12.03
N LEU A 237 9.80 8.78 -11.21
CA LEU A 237 8.62 7.93 -11.20
C LEU A 237 7.35 8.70 -10.79
N ARG A 238 7.46 9.54 -9.77
CA ARG A 238 6.34 10.39 -9.32
C ARG A 238 5.90 11.37 -10.40
N ASP A 239 6.86 11.98 -11.09
CA ASP A 239 6.59 12.93 -12.19
C ASP A 239 5.94 12.21 -13.38
N ASN A 240 6.42 11.02 -13.75
CA ASN A 240 5.81 10.22 -14.81
C ASN A 240 4.37 9.84 -14.48
N ILE A 241 4.11 9.35 -13.26
CA ILE A 241 2.75 9.00 -12.80
C ILE A 241 1.82 10.22 -12.82
N ASN A 242 2.32 11.40 -12.40
CA ASN A 242 1.53 12.62 -12.43
C ASN A 242 1.23 13.04 -13.88
N THR A 243 2.20 12.95 -14.78
CA THR A 243 2.02 13.25 -16.20
C THR A 243 0.97 12.35 -16.82
N GLU A 244 1.10 11.01 -16.69
CA GLU A 244 0.12 10.04 -17.20
C GLU A 244 -1.29 10.28 -16.64
N ARG A 245 -1.37 10.68 -15.37
CA ARG A 245 -2.67 10.98 -14.72
C ARG A 245 -3.32 12.24 -15.31
N GLU A 246 -2.55 13.31 -15.52
CA GLU A 246 -3.08 14.55 -16.10
C GLU A 246 -3.45 14.35 -17.58
N GLU A 247 -2.64 13.61 -18.35
CA GLU A 247 -2.95 13.22 -19.72
C GLU A 247 -4.23 12.40 -19.80
N GLY A 248 -4.34 11.32 -19.02
CA GLY A 248 -5.55 10.50 -18.98
C GLY A 248 -6.80 11.25 -18.49
N ARG A 249 -6.62 12.26 -17.60
CA ARG A 249 -7.71 13.15 -17.19
C ARG A 249 -8.14 14.07 -18.33
N ALA A 250 -7.19 14.63 -19.05
CA ALA A 250 -7.49 15.50 -20.19
C ALA A 250 -8.22 14.73 -21.30
N GLU A 251 -7.72 13.53 -21.65
CA GLU A 251 -8.37 12.64 -22.62
C GLU A 251 -9.79 12.24 -22.16
N GLY A 252 -9.98 11.89 -20.88
CA GLY A 252 -11.27 11.53 -20.33
C GLY A 252 -12.28 12.69 -20.34
N ILE A 253 -11.83 13.93 -20.13
CA ILE A 253 -12.67 15.13 -20.23
C ILE A 253 -13.08 15.35 -21.69
N GLU A 254 -12.13 15.28 -22.64
CA GLU A 254 -12.41 15.45 -24.07
C GLU A 254 -13.39 14.37 -24.58
N GLU A 255 -13.16 13.11 -24.22
CA GLU A 255 -14.07 12.01 -24.57
C GLU A 255 -15.47 12.23 -23.95
N GLY A 256 -15.52 12.70 -22.69
CA GLY A 256 -16.78 13.02 -22.01
C GLY A 256 -17.56 14.14 -22.68
N ILE A 257 -16.89 15.21 -23.12
CA ILE A 257 -17.50 16.31 -23.87
C ILE A 257 -18.05 15.79 -25.19
N ASN A 258 -17.25 15.08 -25.97
CA ASN A 258 -17.65 14.53 -27.28
C ASN A 258 -18.85 13.58 -27.15
N LYS A 259 -18.84 12.69 -26.15
CA LYS A 259 -19.99 11.82 -25.86
C LYS A 259 -21.24 12.59 -25.45
N GLY A 260 -21.06 13.64 -24.62
CA GLY A 260 -22.14 14.52 -24.17
C GLY A 260 -22.79 15.30 -25.33
N GLU A 261 -21.97 15.92 -26.17
CA GLU A 261 -22.41 16.65 -27.37
C GLU A 261 -23.17 15.73 -28.35
N ARG A 262 -22.63 14.53 -28.59
CA ARG A 262 -23.27 13.56 -29.46
C ARG A 262 -24.61 13.08 -28.92
N LYS A 263 -24.69 12.81 -27.60
CA LYS A 263 -25.95 12.45 -26.94
C LYS A 263 -27.01 13.55 -27.09
N LYS A 264 -26.59 14.79 -26.86
CA LYS A 264 -27.46 15.96 -27.01
C LYS A 264 -27.92 16.17 -28.45
N ALA A 265 -27.01 16.00 -29.42
CA ALA A 265 -27.33 16.06 -30.86
C ALA A 265 -28.41 15.03 -31.23
N ILE A 266 -28.28 13.79 -30.73
CA ILE A 266 -29.28 12.73 -30.97
C ILE A 266 -30.65 13.10 -30.30
N GLU A 267 -30.66 13.61 -29.09
CA GLU A 267 -31.89 14.04 -28.42
C GLU A 267 -32.62 15.17 -29.18
N VAL A 268 -31.84 16.16 -29.62
CA VAL A 268 -32.36 17.27 -30.46
C VAL A 268 -32.88 16.76 -31.80
N ALA A 269 -32.16 15.87 -32.47
CA ALA A 269 -32.55 15.29 -33.73
C ALA A 269 -33.86 14.51 -33.62
N ARG A 270 -34.05 13.71 -32.56
CA ARG A 270 -35.33 13.00 -32.28
C ARG A 270 -36.49 13.96 -32.11
N TYR A 271 -36.28 15.01 -31.32
CA TYR A 271 -37.32 16.04 -31.10
C TYR A 271 -37.69 16.74 -32.41
N LEU A 272 -36.74 17.21 -33.20
CA LEU A 272 -36.98 17.87 -34.46
C LEU A 272 -37.65 16.95 -35.49
N LYS A 273 -37.22 15.67 -35.56
CA LYS A 273 -37.84 14.66 -36.43
C LYS A 273 -39.31 14.43 -36.06
N SER A 274 -39.63 14.30 -34.75
CA SER A 274 -41.01 14.14 -34.27
C SER A 274 -41.88 15.37 -34.51
N SER A 275 -41.27 16.54 -34.63
CA SER A 275 -41.93 17.81 -34.93
C SER A 275 -42.13 18.06 -36.45
N GLY A 276 -41.75 17.12 -37.32
CA GLY A 276 -41.91 17.24 -38.76
C GLY A 276 -40.91 18.16 -39.46
N THR A 277 -39.76 18.46 -38.82
CA THR A 277 -38.68 19.28 -39.39
C THR A 277 -37.99 18.52 -40.51
N SER A 278 -37.61 19.22 -41.59
CA SER A 278 -36.88 18.57 -42.72
C SER A 278 -35.53 18.02 -42.30
N ILE A 279 -35.12 16.92 -42.94
CA ILE A 279 -33.84 16.22 -42.62
C ILE A 279 -32.65 17.16 -42.79
N GLU A 280 -32.68 18.02 -43.83
CA GLU A 280 -31.60 18.99 -44.11
C GLU A 280 -31.41 19.99 -42.97
N LEU A 281 -32.50 20.46 -42.37
CA LEU A 281 -32.44 21.35 -41.20
C LEU A 281 -31.94 20.63 -39.96
N ILE A 282 -32.33 19.34 -39.76
CA ILE A 282 -31.83 18.53 -38.65
C ILE A 282 -30.36 18.28 -38.77
N ILE A 283 -29.83 17.96 -39.96
CA ILE A 283 -28.38 17.82 -40.24
C ILE A 283 -27.65 19.13 -39.86
N GLY A 284 -28.16 20.27 -40.36
CA GLY A 284 -27.53 21.57 -40.08
C GLY A 284 -27.54 21.94 -38.58
N ALA A 285 -28.56 21.54 -37.82
CA ALA A 285 -28.69 21.86 -36.39
C ALA A 285 -27.91 20.92 -35.47
N THR A 286 -27.66 19.66 -35.89
CA THR A 286 -27.11 18.63 -35.00
C THR A 286 -25.77 18.06 -35.46
N GLY A 287 -25.39 18.29 -36.73
CA GLY A 287 -24.19 17.70 -37.32
C GLY A 287 -24.26 16.17 -37.54
N LEU A 288 -25.42 15.55 -37.29
CA LEU A 288 -25.65 14.13 -37.55
C LEU A 288 -25.81 13.85 -39.03
N THR A 289 -25.42 12.67 -39.50
CA THR A 289 -25.63 12.27 -40.90
C THR A 289 -27.10 11.93 -41.19
N LYS A 290 -27.48 11.93 -42.47
CA LYS A 290 -28.81 11.59 -42.88
C LYS A 290 -29.21 10.17 -42.42
N GLU A 291 -28.28 9.21 -42.59
CA GLU A 291 -28.48 7.82 -42.17
C GLU A 291 -28.68 7.65 -40.66
N GLU A 292 -27.97 8.45 -39.86
CA GLU A 292 -28.15 8.50 -38.40
C GLU A 292 -29.52 9.04 -38.03
N ILE A 293 -29.95 10.12 -38.67
CA ILE A 293 -31.27 10.74 -38.40
C ILE A 293 -32.40 9.80 -38.86
N GLU A 294 -32.27 9.11 -39.98
CA GLU A 294 -33.27 8.16 -40.43
C GLU A 294 -33.47 7.00 -39.45
N ARG A 295 -32.43 6.54 -38.74
CA ARG A 295 -32.45 5.46 -37.73
C ARG A 295 -33.00 5.87 -36.36
N LEU A 296 -33.14 7.16 -36.08
CA LEU A 296 -33.73 7.67 -34.86
C LEU A 296 -35.27 7.57 -34.85
#